data_5595dea6ba6859fefaf2a2e818f6af50
#
_entry.id   5595dea6ba6859fefaf2a2e818f6af50
#
_cell.length_a   1.000
_cell.length_b   1.000
_cell.length_c   1.000
_cell.angle_alpha   90.00
_cell.angle_beta   90.00
_cell.angle_gamma   90.00
#
_symmetry.space_group_name_H-M   'P 1'
#
loop_
_entity.id
_entity.type
_entity.pdbx_description
1 polymer ?
#
loop_
_entity_poly.entity_id
_entity_poly.type
_entity_poly.pdbx_seq_one_letter_code
_entity_poly.pdbx_strand_id
1 'polypeptide(L)'
;MATTITVAIEKGGCGKTTTVLNLADLAGNEARVLCIDTDPQGNLTYSLEGTRITDEEFTGHALYDLYNDFEKVHAGEKSVRDYVVETNLDNVDLIPASLETPKINTKAKELIDAMKQGKMDGVENLEYETQILKYFVSLV
;
A
#
# COMPACT_ATOMS: atom_id res chain seq x y z
N MET A 1 -14.91 11.83 4.60
CA MET A 1 -13.70 12.22 3.82
C MET A 1 -12.50 11.62 4.54
N ALA A 2 -11.67 10.81 3.87
CA ALA A 2 -10.47 10.25 4.48
C ALA A 2 -9.31 11.27 4.46
N THR A 3 -8.53 11.31 5.54
CA THR A 3 -7.29 12.10 5.60
C THR A 3 -6.11 11.20 5.31
N THR A 4 -5.24 11.58 4.37
CA THR A 4 -4.03 10.84 4.06
C THR A 4 -2.81 11.55 4.65
N ILE A 5 -1.99 10.83 5.40
CA ILE A 5 -0.72 11.30 5.97
C ILE A 5 0.41 10.47 5.36
N THR A 6 1.42 11.14 4.80
CA THR A 6 2.61 10.49 4.25
C THR A 6 3.83 10.81 5.12
N VAL A 7 4.54 9.77 5.56
CA VAL A 7 5.78 9.88 6.30
C VAL A 7 6.92 9.36 5.43
N ALA A 8 7.74 10.25 4.89
CA ALA A 8 8.83 9.91 3.97
C ALA A 8 10.11 10.64 4.35
N ILE A 9 11.20 9.91 4.46
CA ILE A 9 12.56 10.45 4.65
C ILE A 9 13.54 9.47 3.98
N GLU A 10 14.48 9.97 3.23
CA GLU A 10 15.49 9.14 2.53
C GLU A 10 16.50 8.50 3.49
N LYS A 11 16.73 9.10 4.66
CA LYS A 11 17.73 8.62 5.62
C LYS A 11 17.19 7.45 6.46
N GLY A 12 17.95 6.35 6.53
CA GLY A 12 17.67 5.24 7.43
C GLY A 12 17.79 5.63 8.91
N GLY A 13 17.06 4.96 9.80
CA GLY A 13 17.14 5.15 11.25
C GLY A 13 16.61 6.48 11.80
N CYS A 14 15.86 7.23 11.00
CA CYS A 14 15.33 8.55 11.38
C CYS A 14 13.95 8.52 12.07
N GLY A 15 13.46 7.34 12.41
CA GLY A 15 12.20 7.21 13.16
C GLY A 15 10.91 7.17 12.30
N LYS A 16 10.99 6.94 10.98
CA LYS A 16 9.79 6.82 10.12
C LYS A 16 8.76 5.82 10.67
N THR A 17 9.18 4.58 10.85
CA THR A 17 8.33 3.50 11.36
C THR A 17 7.76 3.84 12.72
N THR A 18 8.58 4.33 13.66
CA THR A 18 8.15 4.74 14.99
C THR A 18 7.09 5.86 14.93
N THR A 19 7.28 6.83 14.05
CA THR A 19 6.32 7.92 13.86
C THR A 19 4.98 7.39 13.35
N VAL A 20 5.00 6.53 12.33
CA VAL A 20 3.77 5.93 11.77
C VAL A 20 3.05 5.10 12.82
N LEU A 21 3.77 4.24 13.56
CA LEU A 21 3.17 3.40 14.62
C LEU A 21 2.46 4.25 15.68
N ASN A 22 3.12 5.27 16.21
CA ASN A 22 2.51 6.13 17.23
C ASN A 22 1.31 6.92 16.68
N LEU A 23 1.37 7.40 15.45
CA LEU A 23 0.26 8.09 14.82
C LEU A 23 -0.93 7.13 14.57
N ALA A 24 -0.66 5.91 14.12
CA ALA A 24 -1.68 4.90 13.88
C ALA A 24 -2.39 4.49 15.17
N ASP A 25 -1.63 4.20 16.23
CA ASP A 25 -2.15 3.85 17.55
C ASP A 25 -3.04 4.97 18.13
N LEU A 26 -2.55 6.21 18.10
CA LEU A 26 -3.32 7.36 18.60
C LEU A 26 -4.58 7.60 17.76
N ALA A 27 -4.49 7.54 16.44
CA ALA A 27 -5.61 7.76 15.56
C ALA A 27 -6.64 6.62 15.62
N GLY A 28 -6.20 5.38 15.88
CA GLY A 28 -7.04 4.20 16.05
C GLY A 28 -8.04 4.34 17.20
N ASN A 29 -7.73 5.16 18.21
CA ASN A 29 -8.66 5.47 19.29
C ASN A 29 -9.87 6.32 18.85
N GLU A 30 -9.75 7.04 17.75
CA GLU A 30 -10.77 8.01 17.27
C GLU A 30 -11.40 7.58 15.94
N ALA A 31 -10.70 6.80 15.11
CA ALA A 31 -11.12 6.45 13.76
C ALA A 31 -10.49 5.14 13.27
N ARG A 32 -11.02 4.59 12.18
CA ARG A 32 -10.34 3.50 11.46
C ARG A 32 -9.13 4.06 10.71
N VAL A 33 -8.02 3.37 10.83
CA VAL A 33 -6.74 3.72 10.20
C VAL A 33 -6.33 2.60 9.23
N LEU A 34 -5.92 2.97 8.04
CA LEU A 34 -5.25 2.08 7.11
C LEU A 34 -3.79 2.51 6.96
N CYS A 35 -2.88 1.67 7.40
CA CYS A 35 -1.46 1.81 7.15
C CYS A 35 -1.11 1.17 5.79
N ILE A 36 -0.20 1.79 5.04
CA ILE A 36 0.32 1.23 3.78
C ILE A 36 1.84 1.26 3.87
N ASP A 37 2.46 0.08 3.92
CA ASP A 37 3.92 -0.03 4.00
C ASP A 37 4.53 -0.05 2.60
N THR A 38 5.18 1.05 2.24
CA THR A 38 5.91 1.20 0.97
C THR A 38 7.42 1.03 1.12
N ASP A 39 7.91 0.74 2.33
CA ASP A 39 9.33 0.54 2.60
C ASP A 39 9.76 -0.87 2.15
N PRO A 40 10.75 -1.01 1.26
CA PRO A 40 11.28 -2.31 0.87
C PRO A 40 11.82 -3.15 2.03
N GLN A 41 12.11 -2.54 3.17
CA GLN A 41 12.56 -3.26 4.37
C GLN A 41 11.39 -3.86 5.16
N GLY A 42 10.14 -3.41 4.95
CA GLY A 42 8.95 -3.93 5.61
C GLY A 42 8.95 -3.76 7.13
N ASN A 43 9.61 -2.74 7.65
CA ASN A 43 9.72 -2.53 9.09
C ASN A 43 8.37 -2.20 9.75
N LEU A 44 7.49 -1.49 9.05
CA LEU A 44 6.14 -1.21 9.55
C LEU A 44 5.31 -2.49 9.56
N THR A 45 5.38 -3.28 8.50
CA THR A 45 4.73 -4.59 8.39
C THR A 45 5.13 -5.49 9.55
N TYR A 46 6.43 -5.65 9.79
CA TYR A 46 6.92 -6.45 10.91
C TYR A 46 6.43 -5.93 12.28
N SER A 47 6.39 -4.62 12.47
CA SER A 47 5.99 -4.04 13.75
C SER A 47 4.50 -4.19 14.04
N LEU A 48 3.65 -4.20 13.01
CA LEU A 48 2.19 -4.32 13.15
C LEU A 48 1.70 -5.77 13.17
N GLU A 49 2.39 -6.68 12.46
CA GLU A 49 1.97 -8.08 12.28
C GLU A 49 2.85 -9.06 13.06
N GLY A 50 4.07 -8.69 13.42
CA GLY A 50 5.06 -9.60 13.98
C GLY A 50 5.70 -10.54 12.97
N THR A 51 5.28 -10.50 11.71
CA THR A 51 5.75 -11.36 10.63
C THR A 51 6.71 -10.61 9.69
N ARG A 52 7.82 -11.23 9.33
CA ARG A 52 8.79 -10.64 8.41
C ARG A 52 8.33 -10.78 6.97
N ILE A 53 8.60 -9.78 6.14
CA ILE A 53 8.29 -9.83 4.69
C ILE A 53 9.03 -10.95 3.94
N THR A 54 10.05 -11.56 4.56
CA THR A 54 10.76 -12.74 4.04
C THR A 54 9.95 -14.03 4.17
N ASP A 55 8.92 -14.01 4.98
CA ASP A 55 8.03 -15.15 5.18
C ASP A 55 6.97 -15.12 4.06
N GLU A 56 6.59 -16.27 3.55
CA GLU A 56 5.68 -16.37 2.40
C GLU A 56 4.23 -15.96 2.73
N GLU A 57 3.96 -15.56 3.97
CA GLU A 57 2.62 -15.29 4.50
C GLU A 57 1.90 -14.16 3.75
N PHE A 58 2.62 -13.17 3.24
CA PHE A 58 2.04 -12.06 2.48
C PHE A 58 2.04 -12.28 0.96
N THR A 59 2.40 -13.46 0.49
CA THR A 59 2.38 -13.76 -0.94
C THR A 59 0.94 -13.70 -1.47
N GLY A 60 0.72 -12.83 -2.46
CA GLY A 60 -0.60 -12.62 -3.06
C GLY A 60 -1.50 -11.60 -2.35
N HIS A 61 -1.06 -11.03 -1.21
CA HIS A 61 -1.84 -10.08 -0.40
C HIS A 61 -1.08 -8.81 -0.01
N ALA A 62 0.08 -8.56 -0.61
CA ALA A 62 0.89 -7.39 -0.31
C ALA A 62 0.64 -6.23 -1.30
N LEU A 63 1.22 -5.08 -1.00
CA LEU A 63 1.12 -3.88 -1.83
C LEU A 63 1.56 -4.15 -3.28
N TYR A 64 2.61 -4.93 -3.50
CA TYR A 64 3.06 -5.29 -4.85
C TYR A 64 2.00 -6.10 -5.62
N ASP A 65 1.31 -7.02 -4.94
CA ASP A 65 0.25 -7.84 -5.54
C ASP A 65 -0.95 -6.99 -5.95
N LEU A 66 -1.28 -5.95 -5.15
CA LEU A 66 -2.30 -4.97 -5.49
C LEU A 66 -1.95 -4.24 -6.81
N TYR A 67 -0.69 -3.83 -6.99
CA TYR A 67 -0.24 -3.24 -8.26
C TYR A 67 -0.28 -4.24 -9.42
N ASN A 68 0.05 -5.49 -9.17
CA ASN A 68 -0.02 -6.56 -10.17
C ASN A 68 -1.45 -6.84 -10.64
N ASP A 69 -2.40 -6.78 -9.73
CA ASP A 69 -3.82 -7.03 -9.99
C ASP A 69 -4.60 -5.75 -10.34
N PHE A 70 -3.91 -4.65 -10.68
CA PHE A 70 -4.52 -3.36 -10.99
C PHE A 70 -5.71 -3.47 -11.95
N GLU A 71 -5.56 -4.21 -13.05
CA GLU A 71 -6.60 -4.40 -14.06
C GLU A 71 -7.84 -5.09 -13.47
N LYS A 72 -7.65 -6.11 -12.63
CA LYS A 72 -8.75 -6.83 -11.96
C LYS A 72 -9.46 -5.95 -10.94
N VAL A 73 -8.69 -5.15 -10.19
CA VAL A 73 -9.26 -4.19 -9.23
C VAL A 73 -10.04 -3.10 -9.97
N HIS A 74 -9.50 -2.58 -11.06
CA HIS A 74 -10.17 -1.59 -11.89
C HIS A 74 -11.46 -2.14 -12.53
N ALA A 75 -11.46 -3.39 -12.98
CA ALA A 75 -12.63 -4.08 -13.53
C ALA A 75 -13.66 -4.48 -12.45
N GLY A 76 -13.36 -4.31 -11.16
CA GLY A 76 -14.23 -4.73 -10.06
C GLY A 76 -14.25 -6.24 -9.80
N GLU A 77 -13.32 -6.98 -10.38
CA GLU A 77 -13.14 -8.43 -10.16
C GLU A 77 -12.46 -8.74 -8.83
N LYS A 78 -11.66 -7.79 -8.34
CA LYS A 78 -11.00 -7.81 -7.03
C LYS A 78 -11.24 -6.49 -6.30
N SER A 79 -11.15 -6.51 -4.97
CA SER A 79 -11.24 -5.33 -4.13
C SER A 79 -9.87 -4.97 -3.55
N VAL A 80 -9.59 -3.69 -3.33
CA VAL A 80 -8.42 -3.26 -2.55
C VAL A 80 -8.43 -3.91 -1.15
N ARG A 81 -9.61 -4.18 -0.61
CA ARG A 81 -9.77 -4.85 0.70
C ARG A 81 -9.22 -6.27 0.75
N ASP A 82 -9.08 -6.94 -0.40
CA ASP A 82 -8.47 -8.28 -0.48
C ASP A 82 -6.99 -8.28 -0.13
N TYR A 83 -6.37 -7.09 -0.08
CA TYR A 83 -4.95 -6.86 0.27
C TYR A 83 -4.78 -6.20 1.64
N VAL A 84 -5.86 -6.02 2.38
CA VAL A 84 -5.84 -5.42 3.73
C VAL A 84 -5.82 -6.53 4.76
N VAL A 85 -4.88 -6.46 5.69
CA VAL A 85 -4.77 -7.36 6.83
C VAL A 85 -5.07 -6.61 8.13
N GLU A 86 -5.69 -7.29 9.08
CA GLU A 86 -5.89 -6.78 10.44
C GLU A 86 -4.53 -6.75 11.16
N THR A 87 -4.34 -5.83 12.07
CA THR A 87 -3.11 -5.71 12.85
C THR A 87 -3.36 -5.99 14.34
N ASN A 88 -2.27 -5.99 15.10
CA ASN A 88 -2.33 -6.12 16.56
C ASN A 88 -2.76 -4.83 17.28
N LEU A 89 -3.06 -3.75 16.56
CA LEU A 89 -3.60 -2.50 17.10
C LEU A 89 -5.09 -2.37 16.79
N ASP A 90 -5.85 -1.88 17.76
CA ASP A 90 -7.29 -1.69 17.61
C ASP A 90 -7.59 -0.63 16.51
N ASN A 91 -8.55 -0.95 15.63
CA ASN A 91 -8.97 -0.10 14.51
C ASN A 91 -7.85 0.29 13.50
N VAL A 92 -6.74 -0.43 13.49
CA VAL A 92 -5.63 -0.22 12.57
C VAL A 92 -5.48 -1.42 11.67
N ASP A 93 -5.68 -1.21 10.38
CA ASP A 93 -5.47 -2.20 9.32
C ASP A 93 -4.19 -1.87 8.54
N LEU A 94 -3.67 -2.84 7.80
CA LEU A 94 -2.42 -2.72 7.04
C LEU A 94 -2.55 -3.26 5.62
N ILE A 95 -1.98 -2.56 4.64
CA ILE A 95 -1.53 -3.17 3.38
C ILE A 95 -0.02 -3.42 3.53
N PRO A 96 0.41 -4.68 3.65
CA PRO A 96 1.80 -5.00 3.98
C PRO A 96 2.76 -4.81 2.82
N ALA A 97 4.03 -4.58 3.13
CA ALA A 97 5.13 -4.74 2.19
C ALA A 97 5.41 -6.23 1.94
N SER A 98 6.17 -6.52 0.89
CA SER A 98 6.70 -7.84 0.57
C SER A 98 8.11 -7.74 0.00
N LEU A 99 8.76 -8.88 -0.24
CA LEU A 99 10.05 -8.93 -0.95
C LEU A 99 10.00 -8.29 -2.35
N GLU A 100 8.82 -8.25 -2.95
CA GLU A 100 8.59 -7.66 -4.28
C GLU A 100 8.37 -6.12 -4.23
N THR A 101 8.22 -5.53 -3.04
CA THR A 101 8.01 -4.08 -2.86
C THR A 101 9.00 -3.21 -3.66
N PRO A 102 10.30 -3.54 -3.80
CA PRO A 102 11.22 -2.79 -4.64
C PRO A 102 10.82 -2.70 -6.11
N LYS A 103 9.99 -3.62 -6.60
CA LYS A 103 9.52 -3.66 -7.99
C LYS A 103 8.30 -2.77 -8.26
N ILE A 104 7.70 -2.18 -7.23
CA ILE A 104 6.48 -1.36 -7.36
C ILE A 104 6.66 -0.22 -8.36
N ASN A 105 7.78 0.50 -8.29
CA ASN A 105 8.03 1.61 -9.21
C ASN A 105 8.08 1.16 -10.68
N THR A 106 8.72 0.01 -10.95
CA THR A 106 8.74 -0.57 -12.30
C THR A 106 7.34 -0.95 -12.75
N LYS A 107 6.58 -1.62 -11.89
CA LYS A 107 5.20 -2.03 -12.18
C LYS A 107 4.28 -0.83 -12.40
N ALA A 108 4.37 0.19 -11.57
CA ALA A 108 3.61 1.43 -11.73
C ALA A 108 3.88 2.10 -13.08
N LYS A 109 5.15 2.13 -13.50
CA LYS A 109 5.53 2.67 -14.80
C LYS A 109 4.95 1.86 -15.96
N GLU A 110 5.01 0.52 -15.90
CA GLU A 110 4.38 -0.35 -16.89
C GLU A 110 2.88 -0.10 -17.02
N LEU A 111 2.17 0.07 -15.90
CA LEU A 111 0.74 0.39 -15.88
C LEU A 111 0.45 1.74 -16.56
N ILE A 112 1.21 2.79 -16.24
CA ILE A 112 1.06 4.11 -16.85
C ILE A 112 1.32 4.06 -18.36
N ASP A 113 2.35 3.34 -18.79
CA ASP A 113 2.67 3.19 -20.21
C ASP A 113 1.54 2.43 -20.94
N ALA A 114 0.95 1.42 -20.32
CA ALA A 114 -0.21 0.70 -20.87
C ALA A 114 -1.44 1.60 -21.00
N MET A 115 -1.70 2.45 -20.01
CA MET A 115 -2.79 3.45 -20.05
C MET A 115 -2.58 4.46 -21.17
N LYS A 116 -1.38 5.02 -21.31
CA LYS A 116 -1.02 5.96 -22.38
C LYS A 116 -1.16 5.36 -23.79
N GLN A 117 -1.00 4.04 -23.91
CA GLN A 117 -1.18 3.31 -25.18
C GLN A 117 -2.65 2.91 -25.44
N GLY A 118 -3.59 3.33 -24.59
CA GLY A 118 -5.02 2.99 -24.72
C GLY A 118 -5.32 1.50 -24.51
N LYS A 119 -4.44 0.77 -23.82
CA LYS A 119 -4.64 -0.65 -23.49
C LYS A 119 -5.50 -0.87 -22.26
N MET A 120 -5.83 0.19 -21.54
CA MET A 120 -6.66 0.18 -20.34
C MET A 120 -7.69 1.29 -20.43
N ASP A 121 -8.96 0.91 -20.56
CA ASP A 121 -10.07 1.84 -20.63
C ASP A 121 -10.52 2.32 -19.25
N GLY A 122 -10.99 3.57 -19.17
CA GLY A 122 -11.67 4.10 -17.98
C GLY A 122 -10.77 4.61 -16.86
N VAL A 123 -9.45 4.60 -17.04
CA VAL A 123 -8.50 5.24 -16.11
C VAL A 123 -7.94 6.47 -16.80
N GLU A 124 -8.66 7.59 -16.69
CA GLU A 124 -8.20 8.86 -17.23
C GLU A 124 -7.29 9.57 -16.22
N ASN A 125 -6.21 10.19 -16.72
CA ASN A 125 -5.33 11.12 -16.00
C ASN A 125 -4.38 10.55 -14.93
N LEU A 126 -4.01 9.28 -14.95
CA LEU A 126 -2.88 8.81 -14.17
C LEU A 126 -1.57 9.06 -14.93
N GLU A 127 -0.95 10.20 -14.69
CA GLU A 127 0.29 10.61 -15.39
C GLU A 127 1.56 10.19 -14.63
N TYR A 128 1.43 9.92 -13.32
CA TYR A 128 2.56 9.67 -12.42
C TYR A 128 2.31 8.44 -11.52
N GLU A 129 3.38 7.73 -11.21
CA GLU A 129 3.34 6.50 -10.37
C GLU A 129 2.66 6.72 -9.01
N THR A 130 2.83 7.91 -8.42
CA THR A 130 2.19 8.28 -7.15
C THR A 130 0.66 8.37 -7.24
N GLN A 131 0.10 8.54 -8.42
CA GLN A 131 -1.35 8.63 -8.61
C GLN A 131 -2.02 7.25 -8.55
N ILE A 132 -1.30 6.18 -8.90
CA ILE A 132 -1.81 4.81 -8.79
C ILE A 132 -2.14 4.49 -7.33
N LEU A 133 -1.26 4.82 -6.40
CA LEU A 133 -1.52 4.62 -4.98
C LEU A 133 -2.71 5.45 -4.49
N LYS A 134 -2.83 6.70 -4.93
CA LYS A 134 -4.00 7.54 -4.62
C LYS A 134 -5.30 6.96 -5.18
N TYR A 135 -5.25 6.38 -6.38
CA TYR A 135 -6.40 5.69 -6.96
C TYR A 135 -6.84 4.52 -6.07
N PHE A 136 -5.92 3.65 -5.66
CA PHE A 136 -6.25 2.55 -4.74
C PHE A 136 -6.86 3.06 -3.43
N VAL A 137 -6.27 4.09 -2.82
CA VAL A 137 -6.79 4.68 -1.58
C VAL A 137 -8.21 5.23 -1.76
N SER A 138 -8.58 5.70 -2.95
CA SER A 138 -9.93 6.18 -3.23
C SER A 138 -10.99 5.07 -3.34
N LEU A 139 -10.57 3.81 -3.47
CA LEU A 139 -11.46 2.64 -3.59
C LEU A 139 -11.73 1.93 -2.25
N VAL A 140 -11.05 2.32 -1.16
CA VAL A 140 -11.22 1.76 0.19
C VAL A 140 -12.34 2.47 0.93
#